data_58149bd6fe9ca5daae5c7cfea5bde4b3
#
_entry.id   58149bd6fe9ca5daae5c7cfea5bde4b3
#
_cell.length_a   1.000
_cell.length_b   1.000
_cell.length_c   1.000
_cell.angle_alpha   90.00
_cell.angle_beta   90.00
_cell.angle_gamma   90.00
#
_symmetry.space_group_name_H-M   'P 1'
#
loop_
_entity.id
_entity.type
_entity.pdbx_description
1 polymer ?
#
loop_
_entity_poly.entity_id
_entity_poly.type
_entity_poly.pdbx_seq_one_letter_code
_entity_poly.pdbx_strand_id
1 'polypeptide(L)'
;PASSMLRVICTAVPTLVIVSALVVQSATAQAPAQSAPSGPVSAADRAQVIQAATRELNERYVFEDVAKKVGESLSQKHKANEYNGLDDAVKFAARLTDDIQAITKDKHIRVRYSASPLPERKQAQAPTESEIIAEKKDAARRNFGVERVERLPFNVGYIDLRGFEPADWAGEAISAAMSLVANTEALIIDLRKNGGGDPATVALMTSYLLDERTHLNSFYYRDANKTEQYW
;
A
#
# COMPACT_ATOMS: atom_id res chain seq x y z
N PRO A 1 22.30 37.65 3.64
CA PRO A 1 22.30 36.24 3.39
C PRO A 1 20.87 35.80 3.09
N ALA A 2 20.61 35.54 1.82
CA ALA A 2 19.29 35.12 1.37
C ALA A 2 19.19 33.60 1.62
N SER A 3 18.27 33.21 2.48
CA SER A 3 17.87 31.82 2.64
C SER A 3 17.31 31.32 1.32
N SER A 4 18.02 30.45 0.64
CA SER A 4 17.52 29.76 -0.53
C SER A 4 16.42 28.79 -0.09
N MET A 5 15.20 29.13 -0.39
CA MET A 5 14.02 28.31 -0.10
C MET A 5 14.02 27.12 -1.08
N LEU A 6 14.34 25.93 -0.58
CA LEU A 6 14.17 24.69 -1.32
C LEU A 6 12.67 24.45 -1.54
N ARG A 7 12.21 24.46 -2.79
CA ARG A 7 10.81 24.14 -3.12
C ARG A 7 10.70 22.64 -3.45
N VAL A 8 10.02 21.92 -2.58
CA VAL A 8 9.67 20.51 -2.80
C VAL A 8 8.41 20.46 -3.66
N ILE A 9 8.50 19.84 -4.84
CA ILE A 9 7.34 19.57 -5.69
C ILE A 9 7.02 18.08 -5.56
N CYS A 10 6.00 17.76 -4.76
CA CYS A 10 5.44 16.43 -4.67
C CYS A 10 4.29 16.32 -5.68
N THR A 11 4.51 15.66 -6.84
CA THR A 11 3.45 15.43 -7.82
C THR A 11 2.73 14.12 -7.54
N ALA A 12 1.72 14.20 -6.69
CA ALA A 12 0.68 13.19 -6.58
C ALA A 12 -0.65 13.85 -6.92
N VAL A 13 -0.88 14.20 -8.20
CA VAL A 13 -2.20 14.33 -8.87
C VAL A 13 -1.94 14.58 -10.37
N PRO A 14 -2.61 13.90 -11.32
CA PRO A 14 -2.43 14.19 -12.73
C PRO A 14 -3.18 15.44 -13.13
N THR A 15 -2.49 16.55 -13.33
CA THR A 15 -3.04 17.68 -14.06
C THR A 15 -2.79 17.46 -15.54
N LEU A 16 -3.89 17.30 -16.28
CA LEU A 16 -3.94 17.10 -17.73
C LEU A 16 -3.35 18.32 -18.46
N VAL A 17 -2.16 18.17 -19.01
CA VAL A 17 -1.65 19.08 -20.03
C VAL A 17 -1.70 18.34 -21.36
N ILE A 18 -2.61 18.76 -22.24
CA ILE A 18 -2.74 18.25 -23.61
C ILE A 18 -1.61 18.86 -24.44
N VAL A 19 -0.57 18.07 -24.71
CA VAL A 19 0.36 18.33 -25.80
C VAL A 19 0.11 17.27 -26.85
N SER A 20 -0.49 17.69 -27.99
CA SER A 20 -0.76 16.84 -29.13
C SER A 20 0.57 16.50 -29.83
N ALA A 21 1.14 15.34 -29.48
CA ALA A 21 2.14 14.68 -30.31
C ALA A 21 1.56 13.35 -30.76
N LEU A 22 1.32 13.22 -32.05
CA LEU A 22 0.86 12.01 -32.72
C LEU A 22 2.00 10.96 -32.63
N VAL A 23 1.99 10.13 -31.60
CA VAL A 23 2.80 8.92 -31.54
C VAL A 23 1.85 7.76 -31.80
N VAL A 24 2.00 7.13 -32.95
CA VAL A 24 1.35 5.86 -33.26
C VAL A 24 1.94 4.82 -32.30
N GLN A 25 1.29 4.62 -31.17
CA GLN A 25 1.55 3.47 -30.30
C GLN A 25 0.79 2.29 -30.90
N SER A 26 1.55 1.28 -31.34
CA SER A 26 1.02 -0.04 -31.58
C SER A 26 0.38 -0.53 -30.29
N ALA A 27 -0.95 -0.57 -30.26
CA ALA A 27 -1.70 -1.17 -29.19
C ALA A 27 -1.39 -2.67 -29.19
N THR A 28 -0.46 -3.09 -28.35
CA THR A 28 -0.43 -4.47 -27.92
C THR A 28 -1.71 -4.69 -27.15
N ALA A 29 -2.66 -5.36 -27.76
CA ALA A 29 -3.88 -5.82 -27.11
C ALA A 29 -3.47 -6.58 -25.85
N GLN A 30 -3.71 -6.00 -24.66
CA GLN A 30 -3.66 -6.75 -23.43
C GLN A 30 -4.67 -7.89 -23.58
N ALA A 31 -4.18 -9.12 -23.57
CA ALA A 31 -5.04 -10.28 -23.51
C ALA A 31 -6.04 -10.06 -22.37
N PRO A 32 -7.33 -10.34 -22.57
CA PRO A 32 -8.31 -10.20 -21.51
C PRO A 32 -7.81 -10.99 -20.29
N ALA A 33 -7.74 -10.33 -19.14
CA ALA A 33 -7.37 -10.99 -17.90
C ALA A 33 -8.25 -12.24 -17.78
N GLN A 34 -7.63 -13.42 -17.84
CA GLN A 34 -8.34 -14.69 -17.70
C GLN A 34 -9.07 -14.62 -16.36
N SER A 35 -10.39 -14.65 -16.41
CA SER A 35 -11.22 -14.69 -15.22
C SER A 35 -10.77 -15.89 -14.40
N ALA A 36 -10.36 -15.65 -13.15
CA ALA A 36 -10.02 -16.74 -12.25
C ALA A 36 -11.13 -17.79 -12.28
N PRO A 37 -10.80 -19.11 -12.29
CA PRO A 37 -11.82 -20.14 -12.31
C PRO A 37 -12.76 -19.93 -11.14
N SER A 38 -14.04 -19.73 -11.44
CA SER A 38 -15.08 -19.56 -10.44
C SER A 38 -15.61 -20.92 -10.00
N GLY A 39 -16.03 -21.03 -8.74
CA GLY A 39 -16.65 -22.22 -8.20
C GLY A 39 -18.10 -21.95 -7.75
N PRO A 40 -18.92 -23.01 -7.64
CA PRO A 40 -20.27 -22.88 -7.10
C PRO A 40 -20.23 -22.54 -5.61
N VAL A 41 -21.19 -21.71 -5.15
CA VAL A 41 -21.36 -21.35 -3.74
C VAL A 41 -22.78 -21.73 -3.30
N SER A 42 -22.88 -22.63 -2.34
CA SER A 42 -24.16 -23.01 -1.76
C SER A 42 -24.70 -21.93 -0.80
N ALA A 43 -25.97 -22.05 -0.42
CA ALA A 43 -26.56 -21.18 0.62
C ALA A 43 -25.83 -21.31 1.97
N ALA A 44 -25.37 -22.52 2.31
CA ALA A 44 -24.60 -22.77 3.53
C ALA A 44 -23.22 -22.08 3.48
N ASP A 45 -22.54 -22.15 2.34
CA ASP A 45 -21.25 -21.47 2.16
C ASP A 45 -21.40 -19.95 2.27
N ARG A 46 -22.46 -19.38 1.66
CA ARG A 46 -22.76 -17.94 1.79
C ARG A 46 -22.93 -17.52 3.26
N ALA A 47 -23.67 -18.28 4.04
CA ALA A 47 -23.87 -18.02 5.46
C ALA A 47 -22.53 -18.06 6.24
N GLN A 48 -21.73 -19.09 6.01
CA GLN A 48 -20.42 -19.25 6.66
C GLN A 48 -19.46 -18.12 6.31
N VAL A 49 -19.38 -17.73 5.04
CA VAL A 49 -18.50 -16.63 4.59
C VAL A 49 -18.91 -15.30 5.20
N ILE A 50 -20.22 -14.99 5.24
CA ILE A 50 -20.75 -13.77 5.88
C ILE A 50 -20.40 -13.75 7.37
N GLN A 51 -20.59 -14.86 8.06
CA GLN A 51 -20.26 -14.98 9.48
C GLN A 51 -18.74 -14.82 9.71
N ALA A 52 -17.91 -15.46 8.90
CA ALA A 52 -16.47 -15.35 8.98
C ALA A 52 -15.98 -13.92 8.70
N ALA A 53 -16.49 -13.27 7.64
CA ALA A 53 -16.14 -11.88 7.31
C ALA A 53 -16.55 -10.92 8.44
N THR A 54 -17.75 -11.11 9.03
CA THR A 54 -18.20 -10.31 10.18
C THR A 54 -17.28 -10.48 11.38
N ARG A 55 -16.89 -11.72 11.70
CA ARG A 55 -15.97 -12.01 12.80
C ARG A 55 -14.61 -11.35 12.58
N GLU A 56 -13.98 -11.59 11.42
CA GLU A 56 -12.66 -11.04 11.10
C GLU A 56 -12.64 -9.51 11.15
N LEU A 57 -13.69 -8.85 10.66
CA LEU A 57 -13.80 -7.39 10.76
C LEU A 57 -13.96 -6.93 12.21
N ASN A 58 -14.82 -7.57 13.00
CA ASN A 58 -15.00 -7.23 14.41
C ASN A 58 -13.73 -7.43 15.25
N GLU A 59 -12.92 -8.43 14.92
CA GLU A 59 -11.69 -8.73 15.66
C GLU A 59 -10.52 -7.83 15.23
N ARG A 60 -10.45 -7.43 13.94
CA ARG A 60 -9.22 -6.86 13.36
C ARG A 60 -9.35 -5.48 12.76
N TYR A 61 -10.57 -5.05 12.37
CA TYR A 61 -10.70 -3.74 11.73
C TYR A 61 -10.48 -2.62 12.75
N VAL A 62 -9.69 -1.62 12.37
CA VAL A 62 -9.23 -0.54 13.27
C VAL A 62 -10.37 0.26 13.90
N PHE A 63 -11.51 0.41 13.20
CA PHE A 63 -12.70 1.12 13.68
C PHE A 63 -13.78 0.12 14.12
N GLU A 64 -13.87 -0.16 15.42
CA GLU A 64 -14.78 -1.16 15.97
C GLU A 64 -16.26 -0.87 15.70
N ASP A 65 -16.66 0.38 15.82
CA ASP A 65 -18.04 0.83 15.56
C ASP A 65 -18.43 0.65 14.09
N VAL A 66 -17.49 0.87 13.18
CA VAL A 66 -17.69 0.63 11.75
C VAL A 66 -17.77 -0.87 11.46
N ALA A 67 -16.90 -1.69 12.08
CA ALA A 67 -16.95 -3.15 11.95
C ALA A 67 -18.31 -3.71 12.38
N LYS A 68 -18.83 -3.25 13.52
CA LYS A 68 -20.17 -3.65 14.01
C LYS A 68 -21.28 -3.30 13.01
N LYS A 69 -21.28 -2.07 12.47
CA LYS A 69 -22.24 -1.63 11.44
C LYS A 69 -22.17 -2.49 10.19
N VAL A 70 -20.98 -2.87 9.76
CA VAL A 70 -20.80 -3.78 8.62
C VAL A 70 -21.42 -5.14 8.94
N GLY A 71 -21.11 -5.74 10.08
CA GLY A 71 -21.63 -7.03 10.49
C GLY A 71 -23.15 -7.06 10.56
N GLU A 72 -23.77 -6.01 11.13
CA GLU A 72 -25.22 -5.84 11.19
C GLU A 72 -25.82 -5.75 9.79
N SER A 73 -25.23 -4.94 8.91
CA SER A 73 -25.71 -4.77 7.54
C SER A 73 -25.64 -6.07 6.74
N LEU A 74 -24.49 -6.79 6.79
CA LEU A 74 -24.33 -8.07 6.12
C LEU A 74 -25.36 -9.12 6.62
N SER A 75 -25.58 -9.15 7.95
CA SER A 75 -26.56 -10.04 8.55
C SER A 75 -28.00 -9.71 8.12
N GLN A 76 -28.36 -8.43 8.07
CA GLN A 76 -29.67 -7.97 7.61
C GLN A 76 -29.91 -8.34 6.14
N LYS A 77 -28.95 -8.05 5.26
CA LYS A 77 -29.02 -8.40 3.83
C LYS A 77 -29.13 -9.91 3.61
N HIS A 78 -28.40 -10.70 4.42
CA HIS A 78 -28.52 -12.15 4.36
C HIS A 78 -29.92 -12.63 4.74
N LYS A 79 -30.47 -12.12 5.85
CA LYS A 79 -31.86 -12.44 6.27
C LYS A 79 -32.90 -11.97 5.27
N ALA A 80 -32.65 -10.86 4.57
CA ALA A 80 -33.53 -10.37 3.49
C ALA A 80 -33.35 -11.12 2.17
N ASN A 81 -32.53 -12.18 2.14
CA ASN A 81 -32.23 -13.00 0.95
C ASN A 81 -31.58 -12.24 -0.21
N GLU A 82 -30.93 -11.09 0.04
CA GLU A 82 -30.30 -10.27 -1.00
C GLU A 82 -29.09 -10.97 -1.69
N TYR A 83 -28.55 -12.01 -1.08
CA TYR A 83 -27.48 -12.83 -1.65
C TYR A 83 -27.98 -14.10 -2.36
N ASN A 84 -29.30 -14.33 -2.41
CA ASN A 84 -29.87 -15.47 -3.12
C ASN A 84 -29.62 -15.34 -4.63
N GLY A 85 -29.32 -16.47 -5.29
CA GLY A 85 -28.95 -16.47 -6.70
C GLY A 85 -27.53 -16.04 -7.02
N LEU A 86 -26.72 -15.67 -6.01
CA LEU A 86 -25.27 -15.46 -6.17
C LEU A 86 -24.55 -16.80 -5.97
N ASP A 87 -24.72 -17.70 -6.94
CA ASP A 87 -24.19 -19.06 -6.88
C ASP A 87 -22.75 -19.18 -7.44
N ASP A 88 -22.20 -18.07 -7.93
CA ASP A 88 -20.84 -17.93 -8.42
C ASP A 88 -19.96 -17.28 -7.33
N ALA A 89 -18.87 -17.94 -6.93
CA ALA A 89 -18.02 -17.50 -5.84
C ALA A 89 -17.33 -16.15 -6.08
N VAL A 90 -16.97 -15.86 -7.33
CA VAL A 90 -16.31 -14.58 -7.69
C VAL A 90 -17.34 -13.44 -7.60
N LYS A 91 -18.55 -13.65 -8.11
CA LYS A 91 -19.64 -12.67 -8.04
C LYS A 91 -20.08 -12.41 -6.61
N PHE A 92 -20.19 -13.47 -5.81
CA PHE A 92 -20.52 -13.35 -4.38
C PHE A 92 -19.46 -12.57 -3.61
N ALA A 93 -18.18 -12.89 -3.81
CA ALA A 93 -17.06 -12.17 -3.19
C ALA A 93 -17.02 -10.69 -3.60
N ALA A 94 -17.29 -10.38 -4.87
CA ALA A 94 -17.39 -9.00 -5.36
C ALA A 94 -18.52 -8.25 -4.66
N ARG A 95 -19.73 -8.84 -4.60
CA ARG A 95 -20.89 -8.24 -3.92
C ARG A 95 -20.61 -7.98 -2.43
N LEU A 96 -19.99 -8.92 -1.71
CA LEU A 96 -19.59 -8.69 -0.32
C LEU A 96 -18.58 -7.56 -0.19
N THR A 97 -17.62 -7.47 -1.11
CA THR A 97 -16.66 -6.36 -1.14
C THR A 97 -17.38 -5.02 -1.27
N ASP A 98 -18.30 -4.91 -2.21
CA ASP A 98 -19.07 -3.67 -2.44
C ASP A 98 -19.89 -3.28 -1.21
N ASP A 99 -20.57 -4.25 -0.59
CA ASP A 99 -21.38 -4.01 0.61
C ASP A 99 -20.54 -3.57 1.81
N ILE A 100 -19.35 -4.16 2.01
CA ILE A 100 -18.40 -3.76 3.06
C ILE A 100 -17.86 -2.36 2.77
N GLN A 101 -17.41 -2.10 1.56
CA GLN A 101 -16.83 -0.81 1.17
C GLN A 101 -17.86 0.33 1.16
N ALA A 102 -19.13 0.02 0.94
CA ALA A 102 -20.21 1.01 1.03
C ALA A 102 -20.30 1.65 2.42
N ILE A 103 -19.95 0.91 3.48
CA ILE A 103 -20.00 1.36 4.87
C ILE A 103 -18.63 1.86 5.32
N THR A 104 -17.57 1.08 5.09
CA THR A 104 -16.22 1.40 5.56
C THR A 104 -15.58 2.55 4.80
N LYS A 105 -15.96 2.77 3.53
CA LYS A 105 -15.28 3.66 2.57
C LYS A 105 -13.80 3.31 2.35
N ASP A 106 -13.39 2.14 2.79
CA ASP A 106 -12.01 1.64 2.72
C ASP A 106 -11.85 0.67 1.54
N LYS A 107 -11.15 1.12 0.50
CA LYS A 107 -10.89 0.34 -0.71
C LYS A 107 -9.84 -0.77 -0.51
N HIS A 108 -9.17 -0.82 0.62
CA HIS A 108 -8.19 -1.86 0.94
C HIS A 108 -8.88 -3.16 1.37
N ILE A 109 -10.09 -3.08 1.94
CA ILE A 109 -10.86 -4.25 2.34
C ILE A 109 -11.51 -4.89 1.12
N ARG A 110 -11.15 -6.15 0.85
CA ARG A 110 -11.70 -6.91 -0.27
C ARG A 110 -11.92 -8.37 0.13
N VAL A 111 -13.07 -8.91 -0.25
CA VAL A 111 -13.32 -10.34 -0.24
C VAL A 111 -12.92 -10.91 -1.58
N ARG A 112 -12.12 -11.96 -1.61
CA ARG A 112 -11.66 -12.61 -2.84
C ARG A 112 -11.91 -14.11 -2.75
N TYR A 113 -12.30 -14.68 -3.86
CA TYR A 113 -12.36 -16.14 -4.01
C TYR A 113 -10.99 -16.68 -4.44
N SER A 114 -10.62 -17.83 -3.88
CA SER A 114 -9.46 -18.61 -4.32
C SER A 114 -9.92 -20.05 -4.58
N ALA A 115 -9.65 -20.56 -5.80
CA ALA A 115 -9.95 -21.95 -6.13
C ALA A 115 -8.98 -22.95 -5.43
N SER A 116 -7.83 -22.45 -4.99
CA SER A 116 -6.87 -23.24 -4.22
C SER A 116 -7.03 -22.93 -2.73
N PRO A 117 -6.85 -23.92 -1.85
CA PRO A 117 -6.80 -23.66 -0.41
C PRO A 117 -5.76 -22.58 -0.12
N LEU A 118 -6.17 -21.58 0.65
CA LEU A 118 -5.22 -20.60 1.13
C LEU A 118 -4.28 -21.29 2.13
N PRO A 119 -2.98 -21.01 2.09
CA PRO A 119 -2.07 -21.51 3.11
C PRO A 119 -2.57 -21.07 4.49
N GLU A 120 -2.58 -21.99 5.44
CA GLU A 120 -2.86 -21.61 6.82
C GLU A 120 -1.96 -20.44 7.21
N ARG A 121 -2.58 -19.42 7.78
CA ARG A 121 -1.84 -18.26 8.25
C ARG A 121 -1.00 -18.73 9.44
N LYS A 122 0.22 -19.17 9.16
CA LYS A 122 1.20 -19.39 10.23
C LYS A 122 1.27 -18.08 11.00
N GLN A 123 1.14 -18.17 12.32
CA GLN A 123 1.49 -17.02 13.15
C GLN A 123 2.85 -16.55 12.66
N ALA A 124 2.95 -15.27 12.30
CA ALA A 124 4.20 -14.71 11.79
C ALA A 124 5.26 -14.96 12.88
N GLN A 125 6.05 -16.02 12.69
CA GLN A 125 7.24 -16.23 13.49
C GLN A 125 8.19 -15.10 13.13
N ALA A 126 8.81 -14.52 14.14
CA ALA A 126 9.86 -13.55 13.88
C ALA A 126 10.87 -14.20 12.92
N PRO A 127 11.33 -13.46 11.89
CA PRO A 127 12.30 -14.00 10.94
C PRO A 127 13.55 -14.46 11.69
N THR A 128 14.10 -15.57 11.24
CA THR A 128 15.37 -16.10 11.79
C THR A 128 16.51 -15.16 11.42
N GLU A 129 17.60 -15.21 12.18
CA GLU A 129 18.82 -14.41 11.89
C GLU A 129 19.33 -14.66 10.47
N SER A 130 19.29 -15.92 10.01
CA SER A 130 19.70 -16.28 8.64
C SER A 130 18.81 -15.66 7.56
N GLU A 131 17.51 -15.57 7.80
CA GLU A 131 16.56 -14.90 6.89
C GLU A 131 16.81 -13.39 6.85
N ILE A 132 17.02 -12.76 8.01
CA ILE A 132 17.36 -11.32 8.11
C ILE A 132 18.65 -11.03 7.32
N ILE A 133 19.69 -11.84 7.50
CA ILE A 133 20.97 -11.68 6.78
C ILE A 133 20.77 -11.84 5.27
N ALA A 134 19.97 -12.82 4.84
CA ALA A 134 19.70 -13.04 3.42
C ALA A 134 18.91 -11.87 2.81
N GLU A 135 17.90 -11.37 3.52
CA GLU A 135 17.08 -10.23 3.10
C GLU A 135 17.91 -8.95 3.01
N LYS A 136 18.74 -8.66 4.03
CA LYS A 136 19.66 -7.52 4.00
C LYS A 136 20.65 -7.59 2.84
N LYS A 137 21.16 -8.77 2.54
CA LYS A 137 22.05 -9.00 1.39
C LYS A 137 21.36 -8.76 0.06
N ASP A 138 20.09 -9.16 -0.05
CA ASP A 138 19.29 -8.91 -1.25
C ASP A 138 18.95 -7.42 -1.38
N ALA A 139 18.56 -6.76 -0.29
CA ALA A 139 18.35 -5.31 -0.25
C ALA A 139 19.62 -4.54 -0.67
N ALA A 140 20.80 -4.96 -0.19
CA ALA A 140 22.09 -4.35 -0.56
C ALA A 140 22.38 -4.45 -2.07
N ARG A 141 22.00 -5.57 -2.73
CA ARG A 141 22.12 -5.70 -4.20
C ARG A 141 21.31 -4.69 -4.98
N ARG A 142 20.21 -4.22 -4.38
CA ARG A 142 19.30 -3.19 -4.92
C ARG A 142 19.61 -1.81 -4.37
N ASN A 143 20.80 -1.64 -3.78
CA ASN A 143 21.22 -0.40 -3.12
C ASN A 143 20.14 0.13 -2.16
N PHE A 144 19.52 -0.76 -1.38
CA PHE A 144 18.46 -0.46 -0.41
C PHE A 144 17.30 0.38 -0.97
N GLY A 145 16.95 0.14 -2.24
CA GLY A 145 15.86 0.82 -2.92
C GLY A 145 16.24 2.11 -3.64
N VAL A 146 17.45 2.63 -3.45
CA VAL A 146 17.95 3.82 -4.18
C VAL A 146 18.42 3.38 -5.57
N GLU A 147 17.56 3.50 -6.57
CA GLU A 147 17.83 3.06 -7.95
C GLU A 147 18.70 4.05 -8.71
N ARG A 148 18.46 5.35 -8.55
CA ARG A 148 19.18 6.40 -9.27
C ARG A 148 19.17 7.71 -8.51
N VAL A 149 20.32 8.40 -8.50
CA VAL A 149 20.44 9.76 -8.02
C VAL A 149 21.20 10.56 -9.07
N GLU A 150 20.68 11.68 -9.49
CA GLU A 150 21.32 12.53 -10.48
C GLU A 150 20.94 14.00 -10.33
N ARG A 151 21.78 14.88 -10.90
CA ARG A 151 21.47 16.30 -11.10
C ARG A 151 21.05 16.52 -12.54
N LEU A 152 19.79 16.88 -12.73
CA LEU A 152 19.20 17.23 -14.02
C LEU A 152 19.60 18.66 -14.44
N PRO A 153 19.36 19.04 -15.73
CA PRO A 153 19.48 20.42 -16.16
C PRO A 153 18.74 21.41 -15.25
N PHE A 154 19.17 22.65 -15.22
CA PHE A 154 18.62 23.71 -14.34
C PHE A 154 18.81 23.43 -12.83
N ASN A 155 19.83 22.68 -12.48
CA ASN A 155 20.18 22.35 -11.09
C ASN A 155 19.04 21.67 -10.30
N VAL A 156 18.31 20.73 -10.93
CA VAL A 156 17.26 19.94 -10.30
C VAL A 156 17.83 18.61 -9.84
N GLY A 157 17.70 18.29 -8.56
CA GLY A 157 18.01 16.96 -8.01
C GLY A 157 16.92 15.97 -8.40
N TYR A 158 17.30 14.72 -8.68
CA TYR A 158 16.38 13.63 -8.97
C TYR A 158 16.83 12.37 -8.22
N ILE A 159 15.89 11.75 -7.51
CA ILE A 159 16.07 10.48 -6.81
C ILE A 159 14.96 9.53 -7.25
N ASP A 160 15.31 8.39 -7.87
CA ASP A 160 14.40 7.27 -8.12
C ASP A 160 14.51 6.29 -6.94
N LEU A 161 13.46 6.19 -6.13
CA LEU A 161 13.43 5.36 -4.93
C LEU A 161 12.35 4.27 -5.07
N ARG A 162 12.79 3.02 -5.04
CA ARG A 162 11.96 1.83 -5.29
C ARG A 162 11.36 1.20 -4.05
N GLY A 163 11.88 1.50 -2.87
CA GLY A 163 11.42 0.96 -1.59
C GLY A 163 12.06 1.69 -0.42
N PHE A 164 11.50 1.49 0.75
CA PHE A 164 12.02 1.97 2.01
C PHE A 164 12.46 0.78 2.84
N GLU A 165 13.69 0.30 2.63
CA GLU A 165 14.26 -0.77 3.44
C GLU A 165 14.48 -0.28 4.88
N PRO A 166 14.61 -1.17 5.91
CA PRO A 166 14.81 -0.76 7.29
C PRO A 166 15.89 0.30 7.47
N ALA A 167 15.63 1.30 8.31
CA ALA A 167 16.49 2.47 8.45
C ALA A 167 17.94 2.14 8.90
N ASP A 168 18.11 1.08 9.70
CA ASP A 168 19.42 0.55 10.12
C ASP A 168 20.18 -0.13 8.97
N TRP A 169 19.52 -0.45 7.86
CA TRP A 169 20.16 -0.98 6.65
C TRP A 169 20.37 0.11 5.59
N ALA A 170 19.33 0.92 5.35
CA ALA A 170 19.25 1.88 4.26
C ALA A 170 19.81 3.26 4.61
N GLY A 171 20.03 3.55 5.89
CA GLY A 171 20.33 4.90 6.35
C GLY A 171 21.51 5.56 5.66
N GLU A 172 22.61 4.81 5.42
CA GLU A 172 23.78 5.32 4.69
C GLU A 172 23.45 5.64 3.23
N ALA A 173 22.71 4.75 2.54
CA ALA A 173 22.35 4.94 1.14
C ALA A 173 21.39 6.14 0.97
N ILE A 174 20.42 6.31 1.84
CA ILE A 174 19.50 7.45 1.85
C ILE A 174 20.27 8.75 2.14
N SER A 175 21.14 8.75 3.15
CA SER A 175 21.96 9.93 3.50
C SER A 175 22.90 10.35 2.37
N ALA A 176 23.52 9.38 1.69
CA ALA A 176 24.36 9.64 0.53
C ALA A 176 23.56 10.23 -0.64
N ALA A 177 22.38 9.66 -0.92
CA ALA A 177 21.48 10.15 -1.96
C ALA A 177 21.04 11.60 -1.71
N MET A 178 20.62 11.91 -0.49
CA MET A 178 20.21 13.26 -0.10
C MET A 178 21.40 14.24 -0.12
N SER A 179 22.59 13.81 0.27
CA SER A 179 23.81 14.65 0.22
C SER A 179 24.21 15.01 -1.21
N LEU A 180 24.05 14.10 -2.18
CA LEU A 180 24.33 14.37 -3.59
C LEU A 180 23.43 15.46 -4.19
N VAL A 181 22.23 15.61 -3.71
CA VAL A 181 21.26 16.60 -4.19
C VAL A 181 21.10 17.81 -3.26
N ALA A 182 21.85 17.90 -2.18
CA ALA A 182 21.70 18.93 -1.15
C ALA A 182 21.85 20.37 -1.67
N ASN A 183 22.64 20.57 -2.76
CA ASN A 183 22.91 21.88 -3.34
C ASN A 183 22.12 22.14 -4.62
N THR A 184 20.99 21.45 -4.82
CA THR A 184 20.13 21.69 -5.99
C THR A 184 19.04 22.70 -5.66
N GLU A 185 18.56 23.41 -6.70
CA GLU A 185 17.50 24.45 -6.60
C GLU A 185 16.11 23.82 -6.33
N ALA A 186 15.91 22.59 -6.77
CA ALA A 186 14.69 21.81 -6.59
C ALA A 186 15.02 20.32 -6.53
N LEU A 187 14.13 19.54 -5.93
CA LEU A 187 14.27 18.09 -5.79
C LEU A 187 13.02 17.37 -6.29
N ILE A 188 13.24 16.34 -7.10
CA ILE A 188 12.23 15.38 -7.52
C ILE A 188 12.56 14.04 -6.85
N ILE A 189 11.64 13.52 -6.04
CA ILE A 189 11.69 12.17 -5.51
C ILE A 189 10.66 11.34 -6.26
N ASP A 190 11.13 10.42 -7.10
CA ASP A 190 10.28 9.59 -7.94
C ASP A 190 9.88 8.31 -7.20
N LEU A 191 8.63 8.28 -6.75
CA LEU A 191 8.02 7.15 -6.04
C LEU A 191 7.04 6.35 -6.92
N ARG A 192 6.97 6.59 -8.22
CA ARG A 192 6.00 5.92 -9.12
C ARG A 192 6.14 4.40 -9.15
N LYS A 193 7.33 3.89 -8.86
CA LYS A 193 7.62 2.45 -8.78
C LYS A 193 8.00 2.02 -7.36
N ASN A 194 7.72 2.83 -6.36
CA ASN A 194 8.00 2.53 -4.96
C ASN A 194 6.98 1.53 -4.41
N GLY A 195 7.44 0.48 -3.77
CA GLY A 195 6.63 -0.57 -3.16
C GLY A 195 6.24 -0.31 -1.70
N GLY A 196 6.65 0.83 -1.11
CA GLY A 196 6.50 1.10 0.32
C GLY A 196 7.70 0.60 1.12
N GLY A 197 7.51 0.35 2.41
CA GLY A 197 8.52 -0.20 3.32
C GLY A 197 8.46 0.40 4.72
N ASP A 198 9.63 0.58 5.35
CA ASP A 198 9.77 0.98 6.73
C ASP A 198 9.44 2.48 6.95
N PRO A 199 8.50 2.80 7.84
CA PRO A 199 8.16 4.18 8.18
C PRO A 199 9.31 4.97 8.81
N ALA A 200 10.26 4.33 9.49
CA ALA A 200 11.41 4.99 10.06
C ALA A 200 12.34 5.52 8.97
N THR A 201 12.48 4.80 7.85
CA THR A 201 13.25 5.25 6.69
C THR A 201 12.55 6.41 5.98
N VAL A 202 11.20 6.39 5.92
CA VAL A 202 10.44 7.54 5.43
C VAL A 202 10.69 8.76 6.31
N ALA A 203 10.65 8.62 7.64
CA ALA A 203 10.94 9.69 8.57
C ALA A 203 12.37 10.21 8.42
N LEU A 204 13.37 9.31 8.30
CA LEU A 204 14.76 9.69 8.03
C LEU A 204 14.88 10.53 6.76
N MET A 205 14.30 10.08 5.65
CA MET A 205 14.38 10.82 4.38
C MET A 205 13.65 12.16 4.47
N THR A 206 12.50 12.21 5.11
CA THR A 206 11.71 13.43 5.29
C THR A 206 12.44 14.45 6.17
N SER A 207 13.27 14.01 7.11
CA SER A 207 14.06 14.90 7.98
C SER A 207 15.03 15.79 7.22
N TYR A 208 15.44 15.43 6.00
CA TYR A 208 16.24 16.28 5.12
C TYR A 208 15.45 17.39 4.43
N LEU A 209 14.11 17.32 4.48
CA LEU A 209 13.21 18.22 3.75
C LEU A 209 12.48 19.21 4.66
N LEU A 210 12.55 19.02 5.97
CA LEU A 210 11.84 19.81 6.96
C LEU A 210 12.83 20.50 7.89
N ASP A 211 12.61 21.78 8.14
CA ASP A 211 13.48 22.58 9.01
C ASP A 211 13.21 22.32 10.50
N GLU A 212 12.00 21.86 10.83
CA GLU A 212 11.55 21.65 12.20
C GLU A 212 11.03 20.23 12.41
N ARG A 213 11.08 19.76 13.65
CA ARG A 213 10.48 18.49 14.04
C ARG A 213 8.96 18.53 13.81
N THR A 214 8.51 17.81 12.79
CA THR A 214 7.12 17.79 12.35
C THR A 214 6.53 16.40 12.53
N HIS A 215 5.31 16.33 13.07
CA HIS A 215 4.57 15.06 13.14
C HIS A 215 4.18 14.64 11.72
N LEU A 216 4.66 13.48 11.26
CA LEU A 216 4.41 12.96 9.93
C LEU A 216 3.11 12.14 9.92
N ASN A 217 3.04 11.10 10.75
CA ASN A 217 1.88 10.24 10.90
C ASN A 217 1.92 9.44 12.20
N SER A 218 0.82 8.73 12.47
CA SER A 218 0.71 7.76 13.57
C SER A 218 0.12 6.46 13.05
N PHE A 219 0.66 5.33 13.49
CA PHE A 219 0.11 4.00 13.24
C PHE A 219 -0.51 3.46 14.53
N TYR A 220 -1.79 3.14 14.49
CA TYR A 220 -2.46 2.48 15.58
C TYR A 220 -2.58 0.98 15.31
N TYR A 221 -1.99 0.18 16.19
CA TYR A 221 -2.06 -1.28 16.18
C TYR A 221 -3.09 -1.74 17.20
N ARG A 222 -4.27 -2.12 16.71
CA ARG A 222 -5.40 -2.50 17.57
C ARG A 222 -5.09 -3.69 18.46
N ASP A 223 -4.45 -4.72 17.90
CA ASP A 223 -4.14 -5.97 18.64
C ASP A 223 -3.25 -5.74 19.86
N ALA A 224 -2.35 -4.77 19.77
CA ALA A 224 -1.45 -4.38 20.86
C ALA A 224 -1.94 -3.16 21.66
N ASN A 225 -3.06 -2.54 21.23
CA ASN A 225 -3.52 -1.23 21.74
C ASN A 225 -2.38 -0.21 21.80
N LYS A 226 -1.55 -0.17 20.74
CA LYS A 226 -0.33 0.63 20.67
C LYS A 226 -0.42 1.64 19.53
N THR A 227 0.00 2.88 19.80
CA THR A 227 0.20 3.90 18.78
C THR A 227 1.69 4.18 18.64
N GLU A 228 2.20 4.06 17.42
CA GLU A 228 3.56 4.49 17.05
C GLU A 228 3.47 5.78 16.26
N GLN A 229 4.32 6.75 16.61
CA GLN A 229 4.34 8.06 15.98
C GLN A 229 5.67 8.29 15.28
N TYR A 230 5.59 8.83 14.07
CA TYR A 230 6.75 9.19 13.26
C TYR A 230 6.81 10.71 13.09
N TRP A 231 8.01 11.25 13.35
CA TRP A 231 8.28 12.68 13.39
C TRP A 231 9.38 13.06 12.41
#